data_9ea09bf5a9816f6be1a833a3924d711b
#
_entry.id   9ea09bf5a9816f6be1a833a3924d711b
#
_cell.length_a   1.000
_cell.length_b   1.000
_cell.length_c   1.000
_cell.angle_alpha   90.00
_cell.angle_beta   90.00
_cell.angle_gamma   90.00
#
_symmetry.space_group_name_H-M   'P 1'
#
loop_
_entity.id
_entity.type
_entity.pdbx_description
1 polymer ?
#
loop_
_entity_poly.entity_id
_entity_poly.type
_entity_poly.pdbx_seq_one_letter_code
_entity_poly.pdbx_strand_id
1 'polypeptide(L)'
;STSTTFYKKGSWVLHMLREQIGGKAFKNGVTNYLLKHQFKNVETNDFISEVEKASGQNLSEFVKVWLESALFPKEKALASLKKSKFIKEYLAVDCQVHNTKCNSYLASKISDEAKIKVIEQSTVVIKKQDFNNSLKVRQAIAQNLKEIPLELKKDYESLLNDKSYITIEAALYNLCDNFPEDKLKYLEKTKGIVGFNNKSIRMLWIALVLNTPGYEDKNKQVYFNELVAYTSPKYDFESRETAFSYLNAMQIYNETIISNLIDATKHHNWRFKEYSKSLLDYLKQDEKYKTLITKLEQNEY
;
A
#
# COMPACT_ATOMS: atom_id res chain seq x y z
N SER A 1 23.94 -4.05 7.28
CA SER A 1 23.18 -4.14 6.00
C SER A 1 21.79 -3.57 6.21
N THR A 2 21.34 -2.70 5.33
CA THR A 2 19.98 -2.18 5.40
C THR A 2 18.98 -3.22 4.90
N SER A 3 17.72 -3.17 5.37
CA SER A 3 16.63 -4.01 4.86
C SER A 3 16.51 -3.97 3.33
N THR A 4 16.79 -2.81 2.73
CA THR A 4 16.85 -2.61 1.26
C THR A 4 17.87 -3.52 0.59
N THR A 5 19.08 -3.62 1.12
CA THR A 5 20.11 -4.52 0.57
C THR A 5 19.68 -5.97 0.69
N PHE A 6 19.18 -6.37 1.86
CA PHE A 6 18.77 -7.74 2.11
C PHE A 6 17.66 -8.19 1.16
N TYR A 7 16.55 -7.45 1.11
CA TYR A 7 15.40 -7.85 0.29
C TYR A 7 15.60 -7.59 -1.20
N LYS A 8 16.10 -6.41 -1.58
CA LYS A 8 16.26 -6.08 -3.02
C LYS A 8 17.37 -6.85 -3.68
N LYS A 9 18.56 -6.95 -3.06
CA LYS A 9 19.66 -7.77 -3.61
C LYS A 9 19.26 -9.25 -3.63
N GLY A 10 18.64 -9.76 -2.56
CA GLY A 10 18.15 -11.15 -2.49
C GLY A 10 17.17 -11.49 -3.60
N SER A 11 16.20 -10.64 -3.88
CA SER A 11 15.24 -10.84 -5.00
C SER A 11 15.96 -10.91 -6.35
N TRP A 12 16.95 -10.05 -6.58
CA TRP A 12 17.73 -10.09 -7.80
C TRP A 12 18.59 -11.35 -7.93
N VAL A 13 19.20 -11.80 -6.84
CA VAL A 13 19.97 -13.06 -6.81
C VAL A 13 19.08 -14.23 -7.23
N LEU A 14 17.90 -14.36 -6.63
CA LEU A 14 16.95 -15.42 -6.95
C LEU A 14 16.44 -15.32 -8.41
N HIS A 15 16.17 -14.13 -8.91
CA HIS A 15 15.80 -13.91 -10.31
C HIS A 15 16.89 -14.37 -11.26
N MET A 16 18.13 -13.92 -11.05
CA MET A 16 19.25 -14.26 -11.93
C MET A 16 19.65 -15.73 -11.84
N LEU A 17 19.51 -16.35 -10.66
CA LEU A 17 19.70 -17.79 -10.49
C LEU A 17 18.69 -18.59 -11.33
N ARG A 18 17.40 -18.21 -11.24
CA ARG A 18 16.33 -18.81 -12.05
C ARG A 18 16.60 -18.63 -13.56
N GLU A 19 17.08 -17.47 -13.99
CA GLU A 19 17.45 -17.23 -15.40
C GLU A 19 18.61 -18.14 -15.86
N GLN A 20 19.58 -18.40 -14.97
CA GLN A 20 20.75 -19.21 -15.29
C GLN A 20 20.43 -20.70 -15.38
N ILE A 21 19.71 -21.25 -14.39
CA ILE A 21 19.46 -22.70 -14.29
C ILE A 21 18.13 -23.15 -14.88
N GLY A 22 17.26 -22.21 -15.24
CA GLY A 22 15.92 -22.47 -15.75
C GLY A 22 14.87 -22.67 -14.66
N GLY A 23 13.61 -22.34 -15.00
CA GLY A 23 12.50 -22.31 -14.04
C GLY A 23 12.18 -23.66 -13.39
N LYS A 24 12.33 -24.78 -14.11
CA LYS A 24 12.04 -26.14 -13.58
C LYS A 24 13.07 -26.54 -12.52
N ALA A 25 14.37 -26.39 -12.83
CA ALA A 25 15.44 -26.71 -11.89
C ALA A 25 15.38 -25.80 -10.65
N PHE A 26 15.13 -24.50 -10.85
CA PHE A 26 14.94 -23.55 -9.76
C PHE A 26 13.80 -23.98 -8.82
N LYS A 27 12.61 -24.28 -9.38
CA LYS A 27 11.46 -24.72 -8.58
C LYS A 27 11.79 -25.97 -7.76
N ASN A 28 12.41 -26.97 -8.39
CA ASN A 28 12.78 -28.22 -7.73
C ASN A 28 13.80 -27.98 -6.61
N GLY A 29 14.85 -27.19 -6.86
CA GLY A 29 15.85 -26.85 -5.87
C GLY A 29 15.27 -26.12 -4.66
N VAL A 30 14.41 -25.12 -4.88
CA VAL A 30 13.68 -24.42 -3.81
C VAL A 30 12.79 -25.36 -3.01
N THR A 31 12.04 -26.25 -3.69
CA THR A 31 11.16 -27.22 -3.02
C THR A 31 11.97 -28.17 -2.14
N ASN A 32 13.06 -28.75 -2.68
CA ASN A 32 13.93 -29.66 -1.94
C ASN A 32 14.57 -28.98 -0.74
N TYR A 33 15.06 -27.75 -0.92
CA TYR A 33 15.62 -26.95 0.16
C TYR A 33 14.61 -26.74 1.30
N LEU A 34 13.38 -26.29 0.98
CA LEU A 34 12.34 -26.04 1.97
C LEU A 34 11.93 -27.31 2.72
N LEU A 35 11.77 -28.44 2.01
CA LEU A 35 11.42 -29.73 2.63
C LEU A 35 12.50 -30.27 3.54
N LYS A 36 13.76 -30.16 3.13
CA LYS A 36 14.90 -30.72 3.87
C LYS A 36 15.26 -29.92 5.10
N HIS A 37 15.10 -28.61 5.03
CA HIS A 37 15.55 -27.66 6.04
C HIS A 37 14.43 -26.99 6.84
N GLN A 38 13.18 -27.45 6.70
CA GLN A 38 12.05 -26.90 7.46
C GLN A 38 12.31 -26.97 8.99
N PHE A 39 11.98 -25.87 9.67
CA PHE A 39 12.16 -25.73 11.12
C PHE A 39 13.62 -25.80 11.62
N LYS A 40 14.60 -25.60 10.74
CA LYS A 40 16.03 -25.59 11.06
C LYS A 40 16.66 -24.24 10.75
N ASN A 41 17.78 -23.96 11.42
CA ASN A 41 18.66 -22.89 10.99
C ASN A 41 19.40 -23.32 9.73
N VAL A 42 19.60 -22.39 8.81
CA VAL A 42 20.20 -22.63 7.49
C VAL A 42 21.22 -21.56 7.14
N GLU A 43 22.16 -21.95 6.30
CA GLU A 43 23.14 -21.07 5.69
C GLU A 43 22.91 -20.98 4.18
N THR A 44 23.50 -19.96 3.54
CA THR A 44 23.39 -19.78 2.09
C THR A 44 23.83 -21.01 1.30
N ASN A 45 24.87 -21.72 1.76
CA ASN A 45 25.39 -22.91 1.13
C ASN A 45 24.39 -24.08 1.13
N ASP A 46 23.52 -24.18 2.12
CA ASP A 46 22.47 -25.20 2.14
C ASP A 46 21.52 -25.01 0.95
N PHE A 47 21.15 -23.77 0.66
CA PHE A 47 20.32 -23.44 -0.48
C PHE A 47 21.04 -23.67 -1.82
N ILE A 48 22.29 -23.21 -1.96
CA ILE A 48 23.09 -23.38 -3.19
C ILE A 48 23.27 -24.86 -3.51
N SER A 49 23.61 -25.69 -2.51
CA SER A 49 23.79 -27.14 -2.71
C SER A 49 22.53 -27.84 -3.25
N GLU A 50 21.35 -27.48 -2.76
CA GLU A 50 20.11 -28.11 -3.24
C GLU A 50 19.76 -27.63 -4.68
N VAL A 51 20.10 -26.39 -5.02
CA VAL A 51 19.91 -25.85 -6.36
C VAL A 51 20.92 -26.45 -7.37
N GLU A 52 22.19 -26.62 -6.97
CA GLU A 52 23.21 -27.33 -7.79
C GLU A 52 22.77 -28.77 -8.10
N LYS A 53 22.30 -29.51 -7.07
CA LYS A 53 21.76 -30.86 -7.29
C LYS A 53 20.58 -30.89 -8.26
N ALA A 54 19.66 -29.93 -8.13
CA ALA A 54 18.47 -29.85 -8.97
C ALA A 54 18.78 -29.45 -10.43
N SER A 55 19.82 -28.66 -10.65
CA SER A 55 20.20 -28.13 -11.96
C SER A 55 21.30 -28.95 -12.67
N GLY A 56 22.12 -29.68 -11.90
CA GLY A 56 23.33 -30.31 -12.40
C GLY A 56 24.44 -29.33 -12.75
N GLN A 57 24.33 -28.06 -12.36
CA GLN A 57 25.29 -27.01 -12.66
C GLN A 57 26.12 -26.66 -11.41
N ASN A 58 27.40 -26.37 -11.59
CA ASN A 58 28.23 -25.75 -10.58
C ASN A 58 27.93 -24.24 -10.53
N LEU A 59 27.63 -23.72 -9.35
CA LEU A 59 27.23 -22.33 -9.14
C LEU A 59 28.32 -21.46 -8.49
N SER A 60 29.56 -21.93 -8.39
CA SER A 60 30.66 -21.19 -7.73
C SER A 60 30.86 -19.79 -8.32
N GLU A 61 30.86 -19.66 -9.65
CA GLU A 61 30.97 -18.35 -10.31
C GLU A 61 29.73 -17.47 -10.08
N PHE A 62 28.56 -18.09 -10.03
CA PHE A 62 27.33 -17.37 -9.68
C PHE A 62 27.41 -16.79 -8.26
N VAL A 63 27.82 -17.59 -7.29
CA VAL A 63 27.99 -17.17 -5.89
C VAL A 63 28.97 -16.01 -5.80
N LYS A 64 30.14 -16.12 -6.44
CA LYS A 64 31.16 -15.07 -6.45
C LYS A 64 30.63 -13.75 -7.00
N VAL A 65 29.87 -13.78 -8.11
CA VAL A 65 29.38 -12.57 -8.79
C VAL A 65 28.17 -11.95 -8.06
N TRP A 66 27.22 -12.77 -7.60
CA TRP A 66 25.93 -12.28 -7.14
C TRP A 66 25.81 -12.21 -5.61
N LEU A 67 26.52 -13.05 -4.86
CA LEU A 67 26.44 -13.12 -3.39
C LEU A 67 27.65 -12.44 -2.73
N GLU A 68 28.88 -12.81 -3.12
CA GLU A 68 30.08 -12.35 -2.46
C GLU A 68 30.53 -10.95 -2.90
N SER A 69 30.22 -10.56 -4.16
CA SER A 69 30.58 -9.25 -4.65
C SER A 69 29.89 -8.13 -3.88
N ALA A 70 30.67 -7.15 -3.43
CA ALA A 70 30.17 -5.91 -2.85
C ALA A 70 29.45 -5.04 -3.86
N LEU A 71 29.81 -5.12 -5.15
CA LEU A 71 29.20 -4.38 -6.25
C LEU A 71 28.06 -5.18 -6.86
N PHE A 72 26.90 -4.52 -6.98
CA PHE A 72 25.74 -5.13 -7.66
C PHE A 72 25.97 -5.13 -9.18
N PRO A 73 25.90 -6.30 -9.88
CA PRO A 73 26.16 -6.38 -11.32
C PRO A 73 24.98 -5.84 -12.16
N LYS A 74 24.80 -4.53 -12.11
CA LYS A 74 23.66 -3.79 -12.68
C LYS A 74 23.45 -4.06 -14.16
N GLU A 75 24.54 -4.09 -14.95
CA GLU A 75 24.46 -4.30 -16.40
C GLU A 75 23.89 -5.70 -16.74
N LYS A 76 24.36 -6.74 -16.05
CA LYS A 76 23.84 -8.11 -16.22
C LYS A 76 22.37 -8.20 -15.83
N ALA A 77 21.98 -7.56 -14.73
CA ALA A 77 20.59 -7.51 -14.26
C ALA A 77 19.69 -6.82 -15.29
N LEU A 78 20.06 -5.64 -15.77
CA LEU A 78 19.28 -4.89 -16.77
C LEU A 78 19.20 -5.64 -18.12
N ALA A 79 20.27 -6.30 -18.55
CA ALA A 79 20.26 -7.11 -19.76
C ALA A 79 19.24 -8.26 -19.68
N SER A 80 19.14 -8.91 -18.52
CA SER A 80 18.12 -9.95 -18.30
C SER A 80 16.71 -9.37 -18.36
N LEU A 81 16.43 -8.29 -17.65
CA LEU A 81 15.10 -7.66 -17.65
C LEU A 81 14.69 -7.18 -19.05
N LYS A 82 15.59 -6.61 -19.80
CA LYS A 82 15.34 -6.13 -21.17
C LYS A 82 14.99 -7.22 -22.19
N LYS A 83 15.04 -8.49 -21.82
CA LYS A 83 14.45 -9.57 -22.66
C LYS A 83 12.92 -9.45 -22.71
N SER A 84 12.27 -8.93 -21.69
CA SER A 84 10.84 -8.70 -21.65
C SER A 84 10.42 -7.42 -22.38
N LYS A 85 9.44 -7.54 -23.30
CA LYS A 85 8.84 -6.38 -24.00
C LYS A 85 8.26 -5.38 -23.00
N PHE A 86 7.53 -5.87 -22.03
CA PHE A 86 6.93 -5.08 -20.96
C PHE A 86 7.97 -4.24 -20.20
N ILE A 87 9.09 -4.85 -19.82
CA ILE A 87 10.17 -4.13 -19.12
C ILE A 87 10.84 -3.07 -20.01
N LYS A 88 11.00 -3.37 -21.32
CA LYS A 88 11.51 -2.36 -22.27
C LYS A 88 10.58 -1.14 -22.32
N GLU A 89 9.28 -1.35 -22.41
CA GLU A 89 8.28 -0.29 -22.42
C GLU A 89 8.35 0.53 -21.11
N TYR A 90 8.36 -0.14 -19.97
CA TYR A 90 8.46 0.50 -18.64
C TYR A 90 9.75 1.32 -18.47
N LEU A 91 10.90 0.78 -18.88
CA LEU A 91 12.18 1.48 -18.80
C LEU A 91 12.30 2.65 -19.77
N ALA A 92 11.58 2.60 -20.91
CA ALA A 92 11.56 3.67 -21.90
C ALA A 92 10.74 4.90 -21.46
N VAL A 93 9.90 4.76 -20.43
CA VAL A 93 9.10 5.88 -19.87
C VAL A 93 10.04 6.77 -19.04
N ASP A 94 10.30 7.95 -19.56
CA ASP A 94 10.98 9.05 -18.87
C ASP A 94 10.32 10.37 -19.31
N CYS A 95 9.38 10.83 -18.49
CA CYS A 95 8.55 11.99 -18.81
C CYS A 95 9.24 13.31 -18.45
N GLN A 96 10.29 13.29 -17.65
CA GLN A 96 11.09 14.48 -17.38
C GLN A 96 11.92 14.89 -18.62
N VAL A 97 12.42 13.88 -19.35
CA VAL A 97 13.20 14.10 -20.57
C VAL A 97 12.33 14.18 -21.83
N HIS A 98 11.24 13.41 -21.87
CA HIS A 98 10.40 13.21 -23.08
C HIS A 98 8.92 13.54 -22.83
N ASN A 99 8.60 14.71 -22.28
CA ASN A 99 7.26 15.12 -21.89
C ASN A 99 6.21 14.95 -23.02
N THR A 100 6.51 15.44 -24.24
CA THR A 100 5.58 15.35 -25.40
C THR A 100 5.23 13.91 -25.76
N LYS A 101 6.20 12.98 -25.67
CA LYS A 101 5.98 11.56 -25.94
C LYS A 101 5.14 10.91 -24.86
N CYS A 102 5.33 11.30 -23.60
CA CYS A 102 4.55 10.79 -22.46
C CYS A 102 3.08 11.10 -22.59
N ASN A 103 2.70 12.28 -23.09
CA ASN A 103 1.30 12.65 -23.31
C ASN A 103 0.54 11.71 -24.27
N SER A 104 1.25 10.99 -25.14
CA SER A 104 0.65 10.01 -26.06
C SER A 104 0.55 8.60 -25.47
N TYR A 105 1.29 8.30 -24.40
CA TYR A 105 1.40 6.94 -23.87
C TYR A 105 0.10 6.42 -23.26
N LEU A 106 -0.68 7.27 -22.58
CA LEU A 106 -1.94 6.85 -21.96
C LEU A 106 -2.97 6.35 -22.98
N ALA A 107 -2.98 6.93 -24.18
CA ALA A 107 -3.83 6.50 -25.29
C ALA A 107 -3.23 5.36 -26.13
N SER A 108 -1.98 4.99 -25.90
CA SER A 108 -1.25 3.97 -26.68
C SER A 108 -1.50 2.53 -26.17
N LYS A 109 -0.98 1.54 -26.92
CA LYS A 109 -1.04 0.12 -26.56
C LYS A 109 0.14 -0.36 -25.72
N ILE A 110 0.84 0.53 -25.00
CA ILE A 110 1.88 0.09 -24.04
C ILE A 110 1.25 -0.58 -22.82
N SER A 111 2.08 -1.29 -22.05
CA SER A 111 1.65 -1.98 -20.83
C SER A 111 1.04 -1.04 -19.80
N ASP A 112 0.13 -1.57 -18.97
CA ASP A 112 -0.49 -0.81 -17.87
C ASP A 112 0.56 -0.26 -16.91
N GLU A 113 1.59 -1.04 -16.59
CA GLU A 113 2.69 -0.63 -15.70
C GLU A 113 3.48 0.55 -16.27
N ALA A 114 3.66 0.59 -17.61
CA ALA A 114 4.28 1.75 -18.26
C ALA A 114 3.37 2.99 -18.20
N LYS A 115 2.05 2.83 -18.38
CA LYS A 115 1.06 3.90 -18.22
C LYS A 115 1.01 4.41 -16.77
N ILE A 116 1.03 3.52 -15.80
CA ILE A 116 1.08 3.88 -14.38
C ILE A 116 2.33 4.73 -14.10
N LYS A 117 3.50 4.31 -14.57
CA LYS A 117 4.73 5.08 -14.42
C LYS A 117 4.64 6.48 -15.04
N VAL A 118 3.94 6.63 -16.18
CA VAL A 118 3.66 7.93 -16.80
C VAL A 118 2.86 8.82 -15.84
N ILE A 119 1.79 8.27 -15.24
CA ILE A 119 0.92 9.01 -14.31
C ILE A 119 1.71 9.41 -13.05
N GLU A 120 2.49 8.50 -12.47
CA GLU A 120 3.28 8.73 -11.25
C GLU A 120 4.37 9.81 -11.42
N GLN A 121 4.84 10.05 -12.66
CA GLN A 121 5.82 11.11 -12.93
C GLN A 121 5.22 12.51 -12.98
N SER A 122 3.89 12.65 -12.80
CA SER A 122 3.16 13.91 -12.57
C SER A 122 3.34 15.04 -13.64
N THR A 123 3.90 14.71 -14.81
CA THR A 123 4.15 15.69 -15.89
C THR A 123 3.15 15.61 -17.02
N VAL A 124 2.18 14.70 -16.92
CA VAL A 124 1.23 14.38 -18.00
C VAL A 124 -0.12 15.01 -17.71
N VAL A 125 -0.69 15.63 -18.72
CA VAL A 125 -2.07 16.14 -18.68
C VAL A 125 -3.02 14.95 -18.88
N ILE A 126 -3.75 14.57 -17.84
CA ILE A 126 -4.81 13.57 -17.91
C ILE A 126 -5.97 14.12 -18.75
N LYS A 127 -6.53 13.30 -19.61
CA LYS A 127 -7.65 13.64 -20.50
C LYS A 127 -8.84 12.72 -20.23
N LYS A 128 -10.04 13.14 -20.67
CA LYS A 128 -11.29 12.36 -20.52
C LYS A 128 -11.17 10.91 -20.98
N GLN A 129 -10.52 10.67 -22.11
CA GLN A 129 -10.33 9.33 -22.66
C GLN A 129 -9.46 8.42 -21.79
N ASP A 130 -8.62 8.98 -20.90
CA ASP A 130 -7.70 8.20 -20.07
C ASP A 130 -8.44 7.43 -18.97
N PHE A 131 -9.65 7.87 -18.61
CA PHE A 131 -10.54 7.15 -17.69
C PHE A 131 -11.13 5.87 -18.30
N ASN A 132 -10.99 5.63 -19.60
CA ASN A 132 -11.37 4.38 -20.26
C ASN A 132 -10.27 3.28 -20.24
N ASN A 133 -9.13 3.54 -19.63
CA ASN A 133 -8.06 2.57 -19.47
C ASN A 133 -8.45 1.40 -18.54
N SER A 134 -7.54 0.48 -18.36
CA SER A 134 -7.72 -0.66 -17.44
C SER A 134 -7.95 -0.23 -15.99
N LEU A 135 -8.47 -1.13 -15.17
CA LEU A 135 -8.68 -0.92 -13.74
C LEU A 135 -7.41 -0.41 -13.03
N LYS A 136 -6.23 -0.97 -13.33
CA LYS A 136 -4.96 -0.56 -12.72
C LYS A 136 -4.59 0.88 -13.08
N VAL A 137 -4.80 1.27 -14.32
CA VAL A 137 -4.50 2.64 -14.79
C VAL A 137 -5.49 3.65 -14.20
N ARG A 138 -6.79 3.31 -14.13
CA ARG A 138 -7.79 4.17 -13.47
C ARG A 138 -7.50 4.34 -11.99
N GLN A 139 -7.04 3.27 -11.31
CA GLN A 139 -6.59 3.35 -9.92
C GLN A 139 -5.41 4.32 -9.78
N ALA A 140 -4.42 4.25 -10.67
CA ALA A 140 -3.29 5.18 -10.65
C ALA A 140 -3.75 6.63 -10.89
N ILE A 141 -4.69 6.87 -11.79
CA ILE A 141 -5.29 8.20 -12.00
C ILE A 141 -5.95 8.68 -10.69
N ALA A 142 -6.80 7.85 -10.07
CA ALA A 142 -7.47 8.20 -8.82
C ALA A 142 -6.48 8.55 -7.69
N GLN A 143 -5.37 7.83 -7.60
CA GLN A 143 -4.37 8.01 -6.55
C GLN A 143 -3.43 9.19 -6.79
N ASN A 144 -3.20 9.60 -8.03
CA ASN A 144 -2.18 10.60 -8.36
C ASN A 144 -2.77 11.95 -8.82
N LEU A 145 -3.96 11.99 -9.42
CA LEU A 145 -4.63 13.24 -9.80
C LEU A 145 -5.33 13.83 -8.58
N LYS A 146 -4.59 14.62 -7.77
CA LYS A 146 -5.07 15.22 -6.52
C LYS A 146 -5.88 16.50 -6.76
N GLU A 147 -5.42 17.33 -7.69
CA GLU A 147 -6.14 18.52 -8.14
C GLU A 147 -6.91 18.16 -9.41
N ILE A 148 -8.24 18.13 -9.30
CA ILE A 148 -9.12 17.67 -10.40
C ILE A 148 -9.57 18.88 -11.22
N PRO A 149 -9.13 19.01 -12.49
CA PRO A 149 -9.64 20.04 -13.37
C PRO A 149 -11.16 19.95 -13.54
N LEU A 150 -11.86 21.09 -13.56
CA LEU A 150 -13.32 21.14 -13.63
C LEU A 150 -13.88 20.39 -14.86
N GLU A 151 -13.17 20.44 -15.98
CA GLU A 151 -13.53 19.73 -17.22
C GLU A 151 -13.45 18.20 -17.09
N LEU A 152 -12.71 17.67 -16.10
CA LEU A 152 -12.58 16.24 -15.81
C LEU A 152 -13.48 15.78 -14.66
N LYS A 153 -14.19 16.69 -13.96
CA LYS A 153 -15.02 16.37 -12.80
C LYS A 153 -15.94 15.19 -13.05
N LYS A 154 -16.70 15.22 -14.16
CA LYS A 154 -17.65 14.16 -14.51
C LYS A 154 -16.97 12.80 -14.76
N ASP A 155 -15.83 12.82 -15.44
CA ASP A 155 -15.08 11.60 -15.73
C ASP A 155 -14.46 11.03 -14.45
N TYR A 156 -13.97 11.90 -13.56
CA TYR A 156 -13.45 11.51 -12.25
C TYR A 156 -14.57 10.97 -11.34
N GLU A 157 -15.76 11.57 -11.35
CA GLU A 157 -16.95 11.06 -10.63
C GLU A 157 -17.34 9.63 -11.05
N SER A 158 -17.01 9.21 -12.29
CA SER A 158 -17.27 7.84 -12.75
C SER A 158 -16.48 6.79 -11.95
N LEU A 159 -15.33 7.18 -11.37
CA LEU A 159 -14.48 6.32 -10.55
C LEU A 159 -15.15 5.88 -9.24
N LEU A 160 -16.19 6.60 -8.77
CA LEU A 160 -17.01 6.15 -7.63
C LEU A 160 -17.81 4.87 -7.90
N ASN A 161 -17.88 4.42 -9.18
CA ASN A 161 -18.51 3.16 -9.58
C ASN A 161 -17.47 2.11 -10.02
N ASP A 162 -16.19 2.34 -9.78
CA ASP A 162 -15.14 1.42 -10.20
C ASP A 162 -15.24 0.07 -9.47
N LYS A 163 -14.68 -0.97 -10.07
CA LYS A 163 -14.62 -2.31 -9.45
C LYS A 163 -13.56 -2.41 -8.35
N SER A 164 -12.62 -1.47 -8.29
CA SER A 164 -11.57 -1.40 -7.28
C SER A 164 -12.00 -0.53 -6.11
N TYR A 165 -12.09 -1.07 -4.91
CA TYR A 165 -12.33 -0.29 -3.70
C TYR A 165 -11.25 0.76 -3.43
N ILE A 166 -10.00 0.49 -3.82
CA ILE A 166 -8.90 1.46 -3.73
C ILE A 166 -9.17 2.68 -4.62
N THR A 167 -9.70 2.44 -5.84
CA THR A 167 -10.09 3.52 -6.75
C THR A 167 -11.23 4.33 -6.19
N ILE A 168 -12.27 3.67 -5.66
CA ILE A 168 -13.43 4.34 -5.08
C ILE A 168 -13.03 5.19 -3.86
N GLU A 169 -12.19 4.63 -2.99
CA GLU A 169 -11.68 5.33 -1.79
C GLU A 169 -10.91 6.59 -2.16
N ALA A 170 -9.94 6.49 -3.07
CA ALA A 170 -9.17 7.64 -3.56
C ALA A 170 -10.07 8.67 -4.25
N ALA A 171 -11.02 8.22 -5.07
CA ALA A 171 -11.96 9.09 -5.75
C ALA A 171 -12.89 9.81 -4.78
N LEU A 172 -13.44 9.12 -3.78
CA LEU A 172 -14.30 9.72 -2.76
C LEU A 172 -13.56 10.83 -2.00
N TYR A 173 -12.34 10.53 -1.53
CA TYR A 173 -11.53 11.51 -0.82
C TYR A 173 -11.27 12.76 -1.67
N ASN A 174 -10.70 12.57 -2.88
CA ASN A 174 -10.31 13.68 -3.74
C ASN A 174 -11.52 14.50 -4.25
N LEU A 175 -12.66 13.86 -4.53
CA LEU A 175 -13.88 14.57 -4.94
C LEU A 175 -14.46 15.41 -3.79
N CYS A 176 -14.48 14.89 -2.56
CA CYS A 176 -14.93 15.65 -1.40
C CYS A 176 -14.02 16.84 -1.06
N ASP A 177 -12.73 16.73 -1.37
CA ASP A 177 -11.75 17.78 -1.16
C ASP A 177 -11.84 18.87 -2.26
N ASN A 178 -11.91 18.46 -3.54
CA ASN A 178 -11.93 19.40 -4.69
C ASN A 178 -13.29 20.04 -4.92
N PHE A 179 -14.39 19.36 -4.57
CA PHE A 179 -15.77 19.81 -4.82
C PHE A 179 -16.64 19.65 -3.57
N PRO A 180 -16.35 20.41 -2.50
CA PRO A 180 -17.05 20.30 -1.23
C PRO A 180 -18.55 20.60 -1.34
N GLU A 181 -18.97 21.39 -2.35
CA GLU A 181 -20.37 21.68 -2.64
C GLU A 181 -21.19 20.44 -3.05
N ASP A 182 -20.56 19.45 -3.68
CA ASP A 182 -21.18 18.19 -4.13
C ASP A 182 -20.94 17.02 -3.12
N LYS A 183 -20.34 17.29 -1.97
CA LYS A 183 -19.94 16.27 -0.99
C LYS A 183 -21.08 15.34 -0.61
N LEU A 184 -22.29 15.87 -0.39
CA LEU A 184 -23.46 15.07 -0.03
C LEU A 184 -23.82 14.05 -1.12
N LYS A 185 -23.73 14.44 -2.37
CA LYS A 185 -23.94 13.55 -3.54
C LYS A 185 -22.93 12.39 -3.53
N TYR A 186 -21.67 12.66 -3.23
CA TYR A 186 -20.62 11.64 -3.21
C TYR A 186 -20.78 10.67 -2.03
N LEU A 187 -21.12 11.20 -0.86
CA LEU A 187 -21.42 10.41 0.33
C LEU A 187 -22.63 9.51 0.12
N GLU A 188 -23.71 10.01 -0.47
CA GLU A 188 -24.90 9.20 -0.74
C GLU A 188 -24.60 8.08 -1.75
N LYS A 189 -23.82 8.37 -2.79
CA LYS A 189 -23.43 7.40 -3.81
C LYS A 189 -22.57 6.25 -3.26
N THR A 190 -21.75 6.50 -2.25
CA THR A 190 -20.83 5.54 -1.66
C THR A 190 -21.33 4.95 -0.33
N LYS A 191 -22.52 5.39 0.13
CA LYS A 191 -23.19 4.87 1.33
C LYS A 191 -23.37 3.36 1.23
N GLY A 192 -22.94 2.65 2.27
CA GLY A 192 -23.07 1.19 2.32
C GLY A 192 -21.91 0.41 1.71
N ILE A 193 -20.94 1.06 1.07
CA ILE A 193 -19.72 0.38 0.62
C ILE A 193 -18.87 0.05 1.84
N VAL A 194 -18.65 -1.25 2.08
CA VAL A 194 -17.84 -1.75 3.20
C VAL A 194 -16.38 -1.95 2.80
N GLY A 195 -16.13 -2.33 1.55
CA GLY A 195 -14.79 -2.54 1.01
C GLY A 195 -14.14 -3.85 1.45
N PHE A 196 -12.81 -3.83 1.52
CA PHE A 196 -12.00 -4.96 1.97
C PHE A 196 -12.11 -5.21 3.49
N ASN A 197 -11.45 -6.26 3.96
CA ASN A 197 -11.43 -6.62 5.39
C ASN A 197 -10.88 -5.50 6.29
N ASN A 198 -9.91 -4.72 5.80
CA ASN A 198 -9.36 -3.55 6.50
C ASN A 198 -10.30 -2.35 6.62
N LYS A 199 -11.48 -2.40 5.98
CA LYS A 199 -12.55 -1.38 6.08
C LYS A 199 -12.13 0.05 5.72
N SER A 200 -11.06 0.25 4.96
CA SER A 200 -10.48 1.58 4.71
C SER A 200 -11.50 2.56 4.11
N ILE A 201 -12.19 2.16 3.04
CA ILE A 201 -13.24 3.00 2.41
C ILE A 201 -14.42 3.25 3.36
N ARG A 202 -14.81 2.27 4.17
CA ARG A 202 -15.90 2.44 5.15
C ARG A 202 -15.52 3.45 6.23
N MET A 203 -14.30 3.35 6.76
CA MET A 203 -13.80 4.30 7.75
C MET A 203 -13.63 5.71 7.18
N LEU A 204 -13.14 5.84 5.94
CA LEU A 204 -13.11 7.12 5.23
C LEU A 204 -14.51 7.72 5.12
N TRP A 205 -15.49 6.92 4.67
CA TRP A 205 -16.87 7.38 4.53
C TRP A 205 -17.43 7.85 5.88
N ILE A 206 -17.24 7.07 6.95
CA ILE A 206 -17.66 7.45 8.31
C ILE A 206 -17.02 8.78 8.73
N ALA A 207 -15.71 8.92 8.57
CA ALA A 207 -14.99 10.13 8.94
C ALA A 207 -15.52 11.36 8.19
N LEU A 208 -15.80 11.22 6.89
CA LEU A 208 -16.39 12.27 6.07
C LEU A 208 -17.81 12.62 6.53
N VAL A 209 -18.66 11.65 6.90
CA VAL A 209 -20.02 11.86 7.40
C VAL A 209 -19.98 12.58 8.74
N LEU A 210 -19.15 12.15 9.67
CA LEU A 210 -19.01 12.78 10.99
C LEU A 210 -18.62 14.25 10.88
N ASN A 211 -17.80 14.60 9.88
CA ASN A 211 -17.36 15.97 9.60
C ASN A 211 -18.28 16.74 8.61
N THR A 212 -19.51 16.21 8.33
CA THR A 212 -20.44 16.88 7.41
C THR A 212 -21.72 17.24 8.15
N PRO A 213 -21.91 18.51 8.57
CA PRO A 213 -23.14 18.96 9.20
C PRO A 213 -24.36 18.80 8.28
N GLY A 214 -25.50 18.46 8.83
CA GLY A 214 -26.76 18.34 8.08
C GLY A 214 -26.93 17.04 7.28
N TYR A 215 -25.91 16.15 7.28
CA TYR A 215 -25.99 14.86 6.62
C TYR A 215 -25.95 13.72 7.64
N GLU A 216 -26.93 12.82 7.58
CA GLU A 216 -27.03 11.64 8.46
C GLU A 216 -26.98 11.97 9.98
N ASP A 217 -27.35 13.16 10.40
CA ASP A 217 -27.17 13.65 11.77
C ASP A 217 -27.79 12.73 12.83
N LYS A 218 -28.93 12.09 12.51
CA LYS A 218 -29.59 11.12 13.40
C LYS A 218 -28.79 9.83 13.59
N ASN A 219 -27.93 9.50 12.64
CA ASN A 219 -27.15 8.27 12.61
C ASN A 219 -25.67 8.47 12.99
N LYS A 220 -25.23 9.71 13.19
CA LYS A 220 -23.82 10.02 13.49
C LYS A 220 -23.29 9.27 14.71
N GLN A 221 -24.11 9.13 15.76
CA GLN A 221 -23.70 8.37 16.94
C GLN A 221 -23.47 6.89 16.62
N VAL A 222 -24.25 6.31 15.73
CA VAL A 222 -24.08 4.91 15.28
C VAL A 222 -22.77 4.77 14.50
N TYR A 223 -22.51 5.68 13.56
CA TYR A 223 -21.27 5.68 12.78
C TYR A 223 -20.04 5.94 13.63
N PHE A 224 -20.14 6.85 14.59
CA PHE A 224 -19.07 7.07 15.56
C PHE A 224 -18.78 5.79 16.36
N ASN A 225 -19.78 5.13 16.87
CA ASN A 225 -19.61 3.89 17.62
C ASN A 225 -18.99 2.77 16.74
N GLU A 226 -19.36 2.72 15.45
CA GLU A 226 -18.75 1.80 14.49
C GLU A 226 -17.26 2.10 14.31
N LEU A 227 -16.86 3.37 14.15
CA LEU A 227 -15.45 3.76 14.03
C LEU A 227 -14.66 3.43 15.30
N VAL A 228 -15.25 3.69 16.49
CA VAL A 228 -14.65 3.32 17.77
C VAL A 228 -14.46 1.81 17.88
N ALA A 229 -15.45 1.02 17.44
CA ALA A 229 -15.36 -0.44 17.47
C ALA A 229 -14.15 -0.97 16.64
N TYR A 230 -13.79 -0.31 15.54
CA TYR A 230 -12.60 -0.68 14.74
C TYR A 230 -11.27 -0.50 15.49
N THR A 231 -11.22 0.25 16.59
CA THR A 231 -9.99 0.35 17.42
C THR A 231 -9.75 -0.88 18.29
N SER A 232 -10.75 -1.75 18.46
CA SER A 232 -10.71 -2.87 19.42
C SER A 232 -9.78 -4.00 18.96
N PRO A 233 -9.26 -4.85 19.88
CA PRO A 233 -8.43 -6.01 19.58
C PRO A 233 -9.09 -7.09 18.70
N LYS A 234 -10.36 -6.97 18.40
CA LYS A 234 -11.08 -7.87 17.47
C LYS A 234 -10.70 -7.67 16.00
N TYR A 235 -10.11 -6.53 15.68
CA TYR A 235 -9.68 -6.18 14.34
C TYR A 235 -8.16 -6.31 14.19
N ASP A 236 -7.71 -6.47 12.95
CA ASP A 236 -6.31 -6.49 12.63
C ASP A 236 -5.65 -5.13 12.89
N PHE A 237 -4.33 -5.12 13.01
CA PHE A 237 -3.59 -3.92 13.40
C PHE A 237 -3.70 -2.78 12.38
N GLU A 238 -3.85 -3.08 11.08
CA GLU A 238 -3.99 -2.05 10.03
C GLU A 238 -5.34 -1.35 10.15
N SER A 239 -6.41 -2.09 10.37
CA SER A 239 -7.75 -1.54 10.64
C SER A 239 -7.75 -0.68 11.90
N ARG A 240 -7.12 -1.15 12.98
CA ARG A 240 -7.00 -0.41 14.24
C ARG A 240 -6.23 0.90 14.08
N GLU A 241 -5.07 0.85 13.42
CA GLU A 241 -4.23 2.03 13.15
C GLU A 241 -4.99 3.08 12.32
N THR A 242 -5.71 2.63 11.28
CA THR A 242 -6.53 3.51 10.44
C THR A 242 -7.65 4.17 11.27
N ALA A 243 -8.35 3.42 12.12
CA ALA A 243 -9.40 3.96 12.99
C ALA A 243 -8.84 4.98 13.99
N PHE A 244 -7.72 4.68 14.65
CA PHE A 244 -7.03 5.64 15.51
C PHE A 244 -6.61 6.90 14.76
N SER A 245 -6.11 6.77 13.53
CA SER A 245 -5.71 7.90 12.71
C SER A 245 -6.88 8.84 12.37
N TYR A 246 -8.05 8.30 12.01
CA TYR A 246 -9.25 9.13 11.79
C TYR A 246 -9.74 9.80 13.07
N LEU A 247 -9.80 9.07 14.19
CA LEU A 247 -10.22 9.62 15.49
C LEU A 247 -9.25 10.71 15.95
N ASN A 248 -7.94 10.51 15.74
CA ASN A 248 -6.91 11.52 16.03
C ASN A 248 -7.08 12.76 15.14
N ALA A 249 -7.31 12.59 13.84
CA ALA A 249 -7.52 13.73 12.94
C ALA A 249 -8.76 14.57 13.32
N MET A 250 -9.78 13.93 13.87
CA MET A 250 -10.97 14.60 14.40
C MET A 250 -10.80 15.11 15.85
N GLN A 251 -9.69 14.79 16.53
CA GLN A 251 -9.43 15.11 17.95
C GLN A 251 -10.53 14.58 18.88
N ILE A 252 -11.05 13.40 18.60
CA ILE A 252 -12.13 12.77 19.38
C ILE A 252 -11.60 11.58 20.15
N TYR A 253 -11.65 11.65 21.49
CA TYR A 253 -11.19 10.61 22.37
C TYR A 253 -12.18 10.39 23.52
N ASN A 254 -12.44 9.13 23.82
CA ASN A 254 -13.20 8.71 25.00
C ASN A 254 -12.46 7.57 25.72
N GLU A 255 -13.00 7.13 26.83
CA GLU A 255 -12.41 6.08 27.66
C GLU A 255 -12.15 4.78 26.87
N THR A 256 -13.08 4.36 26.00
CA THR A 256 -12.93 3.14 25.18
C THR A 256 -11.80 3.28 24.17
N ILE A 257 -11.69 4.43 23.49
CA ILE A 257 -10.62 4.67 22.49
C ILE A 257 -9.26 4.62 23.19
N ILE A 258 -9.14 5.28 24.34
CA ILE A 258 -7.86 5.35 25.10
C ILE A 258 -7.50 3.96 25.65
N SER A 259 -8.45 3.20 26.20
CA SER A 259 -8.23 1.82 26.66
C SER A 259 -7.74 0.92 25.52
N ASN A 260 -8.38 0.97 24.35
CA ASN A 260 -7.94 0.23 23.16
C ASN A 260 -6.56 0.69 22.66
N LEU A 261 -6.21 1.97 22.83
CA LEU A 261 -4.88 2.50 22.47
C LEU A 261 -3.80 2.01 23.45
N ILE A 262 -4.09 1.96 24.75
CA ILE A 262 -3.19 1.39 25.77
C ILE A 262 -2.94 -0.09 25.45
N ASP A 263 -3.96 -0.89 25.15
CA ASP A 263 -3.81 -2.27 24.70
C ASP A 263 -2.90 -2.37 23.45
N ALA A 264 -3.09 -1.49 22.47
CA ALA A 264 -2.30 -1.46 21.25
C ALA A 264 -0.80 -1.21 21.49
N THR A 265 -0.42 -0.54 22.58
CA THR A 265 1.00 -0.35 22.95
C THR A 265 1.72 -1.65 23.34
N LYS A 266 0.97 -2.72 23.57
CA LYS A 266 1.48 -4.06 23.93
C LYS A 266 1.49 -5.02 22.74
N HIS A 267 1.02 -4.56 21.55
CA HIS A 267 0.85 -5.40 20.36
C HIS A 267 2.18 -5.98 19.87
N HIS A 268 2.15 -7.23 19.34
CA HIS A 268 3.34 -7.92 18.82
C HIS A 268 3.93 -7.28 17.56
N ASN A 269 3.11 -6.65 16.71
CA ASN A 269 3.61 -5.89 15.57
C ASN A 269 4.30 -4.62 16.08
N TRP A 270 5.60 -4.53 15.88
CA TRP A 270 6.42 -3.45 16.44
C TRP A 270 6.05 -2.06 15.87
N ARG A 271 5.65 -1.96 14.59
CA ARG A 271 5.29 -0.68 13.96
C ARG A 271 4.02 -0.13 14.56
N PHE A 272 2.99 -0.96 14.67
CA PHE A 272 1.72 -0.59 15.29
C PHE A 272 1.91 -0.25 16.79
N LYS A 273 2.75 -1.01 17.48
CA LYS A 273 3.12 -0.71 18.87
C LYS A 273 3.77 0.68 19.01
N GLU A 274 4.76 1.00 18.19
CA GLU A 274 5.44 2.32 18.24
C GLU A 274 4.52 3.46 17.80
N TYR A 275 3.67 3.27 16.80
CA TYR A 275 2.60 4.21 16.45
C TYR A 275 1.70 4.50 17.65
N SER A 276 1.21 3.44 18.31
CA SER A 276 0.30 3.54 19.45
C SER A 276 0.93 4.24 20.65
N LYS A 277 2.21 3.95 20.95
CA LYS A 277 2.96 4.67 22.00
C LYS A 277 3.11 6.15 21.66
N SER A 278 3.52 6.45 20.43
CA SER A 278 3.68 7.84 20.00
C SER A 278 2.38 8.64 20.10
N LEU A 279 1.25 8.04 19.73
CA LEU A 279 -0.06 8.67 19.88
C LEU A 279 -0.45 8.83 21.35
N LEU A 280 -0.20 7.84 22.19
CA LEU A 280 -0.46 7.92 23.62
C LEU A 280 0.38 9.02 24.30
N ASP A 281 1.66 9.12 23.95
CA ASP A 281 2.57 10.15 24.45
C ASP A 281 2.14 11.55 23.99
N TYR A 282 1.65 11.68 22.75
CA TYR A 282 1.05 12.92 22.29
C TYR A 282 -0.17 13.33 23.15
N LEU A 283 -1.07 12.38 23.44
CA LEU A 283 -2.25 12.64 24.26
C LEU A 283 -1.91 12.99 25.71
N LYS A 284 -0.84 12.45 26.26
CA LYS A 284 -0.37 12.78 27.62
C LYS A 284 0.12 14.23 27.77
N GLN A 285 0.29 14.98 26.68
CA GLN A 285 0.62 16.41 26.72
C GLN A 285 -0.59 17.28 27.10
N ASP A 286 -1.82 16.78 26.92
CA ASP A 286 -3.05 17.41 27.38
C ASP A 286 -3.44 16.86 28.76
N GLU A 287 -3.54 17.71 29.77
CA GLU A 287 -3.83 17.32 31.16
C GLU A 287 -5.15 16.55 31.30
N LYS A 288 -6.16 16.84 30.46
CA LYS A 288 -7.42 16.11 30.41
C LYS A 288 -7.20 14.62 30.08
N TYR A 289 -6.45 14.36 29.01
CA TYR A 289 -6.20 12.98 28.57
C TYR A 289 -5.18 12.29 29.44
N LYS A 290 -4.17 13.01 29.94
CA LYS A 290 -3.16 12.50 30.87
C LYS A 290 -3.81 11.91 32.13
N THR A 291 -4.75 12.64 32.74
CA THR A 291 -5.48 12.16 33.92
C THR A 291 -6.26 10.88 33.61
N LEU A 292 -6.95 10.83 32.45
CA LEU A 292 -7.71 9.67 32.03
C LEU A 292 -6.80 8.46 31.73
N ILE A 293 -5.71 8.68 31.03
CA ILE A 293 -4.72 7.64 30.70
C ILE A 293 -4.13 7.06 31.99
N THR A 294 -3.71 7.91 32.93
CA THR A 294 -3.15 7.44 34.21
C THR A 294 -4.14 6.57 34.99
N LYS A 295 -5.41 6.99 35.03
CA LYS A 295 -6.48 6.20 35.66
C LYS A 295 -6.64 4.82 35.01
N LEU A 296 -6.62 4.78 33.66
CA LEU A 296 -6.82 3.52 32.92
C LEU A 296 -5.61 2.59 33.03
N GLU A 297 -4.39 3.14 32.99
CA GLU A 297 -3.16 2.36 33.21
C GLU A 297 -3.12 1.71 34.61
N GLN A 298 -3.67 2.37 35.64
CA GLN A 298 -3.76 1.81 36.99
C GLN A 298 -4.79 0.68 37.16
N ASN A 299 -5.86 0.69 36.35
CA ASN A 299 -6.91 -0.33 36.42
C ASN A 299 -6.56 -1.63 35.66
N GLU A 300 -5.43 -1.67 34.93
CA GLU A 300 -4.93 -2.86 34.24
C GLU A 300 -4.05 -3.77 35.16
N TYR A 301 -3.76 -3.35 36.40
CA TYR A 301 -3.05 -4.11 37.44
C TYR A 301 -4.02 -4.57 38.54
#